data_714ab11dafc55260b4d92d95511d92cb
#
_entry.id   714ab11dafc55260b4d92d95511d92cb
#
_cell.length_a   1.000
_cell.length_b   1.000
_cell.length_c   1.000
_cell.angle_alpha   90.00
_cell.angle_beta   90.00
_cell.angle_gamma   90.00
#
_symmetry.space_group_name_H-M   'P 1'
#
loop_
_entity.id
_entity.type
_entity.pdbx_description
1 polymer ?
#
loop_
_entity_poly.entity_id
_entity_poly.type
_entity_poly.pdbx_seq_one_letter_code
_entity_poly.pdbx_strand_id
1 'polypeptide(L)'
;MILVTGGTGFVGQEVVAELLRLGQRVRLLVRDPEKAARLSLARQVELVQGDVLKPGTLPAALAGVKAVIHLVGFILETPRISYEQGHFEATRNVLLAAQQAGVTRWIQMSAAGTRPYARSRYHLTKWRAEELVRQSGLDWTIFRPSLIYGYDERDRLLNLLKRVLTFPADLAQLDSLPLIDGGRPLVQPVSVKEVARCFAAAPTQPAAIGRTFDLVGPLAFPWREMVLKILAALGRKGVCEEFPILLLLRMLLWLATLFLGVMSAYFLAVAHGDRFSLFLAAVAGLLFVPLVIGCVCWRTIIIFNLPGELVIAASEVLNYIAPQGLRPSEALKMSVEDNTGDPHPAEEVFGFKAEPFEEGVRRIVG
;
A
#
# COMPACT_ATOMS: atom_id res chain seq x y z
N MET A 1 6.14 17.58 25.43
CA MET A 1 5.46 16.27 25.17
C MET A 1 4.72 16.36 23.85
N ILE A 2 4.93 15.39 22.98
CA ILE A 2 4.25 15.23 21.68
C ILE A 2 3.37 13.99 21.76
N LEU A 3 2.07 14.12 21.48
CA LEU A 3 1.18 12.98 21.35
C LEU A 3 1.21 12.46 19.91
N VAL A 4 1.43 11.17 19.72
CA VAL A 4 1.31 10.49 18.42
C VAL A 4 0.15 9.51 18.46
N THR A 5 -0.82 9.70 17.58
CA THR A 5 -1.89 8.74 17.32
C THR A 5 -1.56 7.93 16.07
N GLY A 6 -1.82 6.63 16.09
CA GLY A 6 -1.38 5.75 14.99
C GLY A 6 0.12 5.39 15.05
N GLY A 7 0.81 5.70 16.15
CA GLY A 7 2.25 5.47 16.33
C GLY A 7 2.70 4.01 16.30
N THR A 8 1.77 3.06 16.40
CA THR A 8 2.07 1.62 16.28
C THR A 8 2.02 1.09 14.84
N GLY A 9 1.63 1.93 13.89
CA GLY A 9 1.56 1.58 12.47
C GLY A 9 2.92 1.63 11.75
N PHE A 10 2.93 1.28 10.47
CA PHE A 10 4.13 1.29 9.61
C PHE A 10 4.84 2.65 9.63
N VAL A 11 4.15 3.72 9.23
CA VAL A 11 4.72 5.08 9.27
C VAL A 11 4.94 5.57 10.70
N GLY A 12 4.01 5.22 11.60
CA GLY A 12 4.03 5.71 12.98
C GLY A 12 5.28 5.33 13.75
N GLN A 13 5.80 4.12 13.58
CA GLN A 13 7.00 3.69 14.28
C GLN A 13 8.26 4.41 13.80
N GLU A 14 8.36 4.68 12.49
CA GLU A 14 9.47 5.47 11.94
C GLU A 14 9.39 6.94 12.43
N VAL A 15 8.19 7.52 12.50
CA VAL A 15 7.99 8.87 13.06
C VAL A 15 8.38 8.91 14.53
N VAL A 16 7.99 7.90 15.32
CA VAL A 16 8.37 7.80 16.75
C VAL A 16 9.86 7.64 16.90
N ALA A 17 10.50 6.77 16.10
CA ALA A 17 11.96 6.59 16.13
C ALA A 17 12.69 7.90 15.85
N GLU A 18 12.24 8.65 14.85
CA GLU A 18 12.86 9.93 14.48
C GLU A 18 12.63 11.01 15.54
N LEU A 19 11.44 11.09 16.14
CA LEU A 19 11.17 11.97 17.28
C LEU A 19 12.09 11.69 18.47
N LEU A 20 12.30 10.43 18.82
CA LEU A 20 13.21 10.00 19.88
C LEU A 20 14.66 10.34 19.54
N ARG A 21 15.07 10.15 18.27
CA ARG A 21 16.42 10.56 17.80
C ARG A 21 16.65 12.07 17.95
N LEU A 22 15.59 12.88 17.79
CA LEU A 22 15.62 14.32 18.01
C LEU A 22 15.47 14.72 19.50
N GLY A 23 15.49 13.76 20.43
CA GLY A 23 15.38 14.01 21.87
C GLY A 23 13.98 14.45 22.33
N GLN A 24 12.94 14.23 21.52
CA GLN A 24 11.58 14.63 21.85
C GLN A 24 10.95 13.64 22.84
N ARG A 25 10.16 14.17 23.78
CA ARG A 25 9.33 13.35 24.68
C ARG A 25 8.04 12.97 23.95
N VAL A 26 7.83 11.66 23.77
CA VAL A 26 6.73 11.11 22.98
C VAL A 26 5.74 10.36 23.86
N ARG A 27 4.46 10.61 23.68
CA ARG A 27 3.34 9.83 24.20
C ARG A 27 2.59 9.17 23.06
N LEU A 28 2.27 7.88 23.18
CA LEU A 28 1.48 7.15 22.19
C LEU A 28 0.08 6.88 22.72
N LEU A 29 -0.94 7.27 21.95
CA LEU A 29 -2.30 6.80 22.17
C LEU A 29 -2.44 5.41 21.56
N VAL A 30 -2.72 4.41 22.39
CA VAL A 30 -2.80 3.02 21.96
C VAL A 30 -4.08 2.36 22.46
N ARG A 31 -4.71 1.54 21.60
CA ARG A 31 -5.93 0.80 22.00
C ARG A 31 -5.63 -0.39 22.91
N ASP A 32 -4.47 -0.98 22.68
CA ASP A 32 -3.96 -2.17 23.38
C ASP A 32 -2.53 -1.91 23.84
N PRO A 33 -2.34 -1.50 25.12
CA PRO A 33 -1.02 -1.23 25.68
C PRO A 33 -0.12 -2.46 25.76
N GLU A 34 -0.68 -3.66 25.99
CA GLU A 34 0.12 -4.89 26.09
C GLU A 34 0.74 -5.25 24.74
N LYS A 35 -0.04 -5.11 23.66
CA LYS A 35 0.47 -5.28 22.31
C LYS A 35 1.49 -4.20 21.96
N ALA A 36 1.25 -2.95 22.33
CA ALA A 36 2.17 -1.84 22.08
C ALA A 36 3.48 -1.99 22.87
N ALA A 37 3.45 -2.54 24.09
CA ALA A 37 4.63 -2.79 24.90
C ALA A 37 5.63 -3.77 24.29
N ARG A 38 5.22 -4.55 23.30
CA ARG A 38 6.10 -5.48 22.56
C ARG A 38 6.90 -4.79 21.45
N LEU A 39 6.60 -3.53 21.15
CA LEU A 39 7.36 -2.77 20.15
C LEU A 39 8.74 -2.40 20.70
N SER A 40 9.76 -2.40 19.86
CA SER A 40 11.14 -2.08 20.24
C SER A 40 11.31 -0.71 20.91
N LEU A 41 10.47 0.26 20.51
CA LEU A 41 10.48 1.63 21.02
C LEU A 41 9.61 1.85 22.27
N ALA A 42 8.87 0.84 22.72
CA ALA A 42 7.87 1.00 23.79
C ALA A 42 8.45 1.50 25.11
N ARG A 43 9.69 1.09 25.44
CA ARG A 43 10.37 1.50 26.67
C ARG A 43 10.84 2.95 26.69
N GLN A 44 10.84 3.62 25.54
CA GLN A 44 11.33 5.00 25.37
C GLN A 44 10.19 6.03 25.25
N VAL A 45 8.94 5.56 25.26
CA VAL A 45 7.75 6.38 25.09
C VAL A 45 6.76 6.15 26.23
N GLU A 46 5.91 7.13 26.47
CA GLU A 46 4.78 6.98 27.38
C GLU A 46 3.59 6.36 26.62
N LEU A 47 3.11 5.20 27.08
CA LEU A 47 1.95 4.55 26.52
C LEU A 47 0.69 4.97 27.31
N VAL A 48 -0.32 5.50 26.62
CA VAL A 48 -1.62 5.83 27.22
C VAL A 48 -2.71 5.08 26.47
N GLN A 49 -3.54 4.35 27.23
CA GLN A 49 -4.66 3.61 26.66
C GLN A 49 -5.76 4.56 26.24
N GLY A 50 -6.24 4.40 25.00
CA GLY A 50 -7.39 5.14 24.49
C GLY A 50 -7.68 4.81 23.03
N ASP A 51 -8.84 5.32 22.57
CA ASP A 51 -9.30 5.09 21.21
C ASP A 51 -9.77 6.42 20.61
N VAL A 52 -9.27 6.77 19.43
CA VAL A 52 -9.67 8.00 18.72
C VAL A 52 -11.17 8.07 18.40
N LEU A 53 -11.86 6.93 18.40
CA LEU A 53 -13.30 6.84 18.22
C LEU A 53 -14.09 6.90 19.55
N LYS A 54 -13.39 6.97 20.69
CA LYS A 54 -13.98 7.05 22.04
C LYS A 54 -13.54 8.33 22.73
N PRO A 55 -14.23 9.48 22.52
CA PRO A 55 -13.80 10.79 23.02
C PRO A 55 -13.48 10.83 24.51
N GLY A 56 -14.20 10.09 25.34
CA GLY A 56 -13.96 10.03 26.79
C GLY A 56 -12.60 9.45 27.20
N THR A 57 -11.87 8.80 26.30
CA THR A 57 -10.53 8.25 26.56
C THR A 57 -9.39 9.22 26.19
N LEU A 58 -9.70 10.34 25.54
CA LEU A 58 -8.70 11.27 24.98
C LEU A 58 -8.11 12.26 25.98
N PRO A 59 -8.87 12.78 26.98
CA PRO A 59 -8.33 13.81 27.89
C PRO A 59 -7.06 13.38 28.60
N ALA A 60 -6.98 12.15 29.10
CA ALA A 60 -5.79 11.63 29.76
C ALA A 60 -4.55 11.59 28.82
N ALA A 61 -4.76 11.27 27.55
CA ALA A 61 -3.69 11.24 26.56
C ALA A 61 -3.16 12.63 26.21
N LEU A 62 -4.00 13.67 26.32
CA LEU A 62 -3.68 15.04 25.93
C LEU A 62 -3.17 15.90 27.09
N ALA A 63 -3.20 15.41 28.33
CA ALA A 63 -2.71 16.15 29.49
C ALA A 63 -1.22 16.53 29.34
N GLY A 64 -0.91 17.84 29.34
CA GLY A 64 0.44 18.37 29.21
C GLY A 64 1.09 18.21 27.81
N VAL A 65 0.30 17.89 26.79
CA VAL A 65 0.73 17.78 25.40
C VAL A 65 0.82 19.18 24.77
N LYS A 66 1.89 19.46 24.02
CA LYS A 66 2.07 20.70 23.27
C LYS A 66 1.77 20.55 21.79
N ALA A 67 2.00 19.36 21.23
CA ALA A 67 1.78 19.07 19.83
C ALA A 67 1.15 17.68 19.64
N VAL A 68 0.29 17.55 18.65
CA VAL A 68 -0.30 16.28 18.21
C VAL A 68 0.19 15.95 16.81
N ILE A 69 0.66 14.72 16.61
CA ILE A 69 0.91 14.13 15.30
C ILE A 69 -0.16 13.06 15.07
N HIS A 70 -1.10 13.33 14.16
CA HIS A 70 -2.24 12.46 13.87
C HIS A 70 -1.97 11.65 12.60
N LEU A 71 -1.61 10.37 12.80
CA LEU A 71 -1.25 9.44 11.71
C LEU A 71 -2.33 8.37 11.46
N VAL A 72 -3.48 8.46 12.16
CA VAL A 72 -4.54 7.46 12.03
C VAL A 72 -5.13 7.50 10.61
N GLY A 73 -5.16 6.33 9.98
CA GLY A 73 -5.73 6.12 8.66
C GLY A 73 -5.44 4.71 8.15
N PHE A 74 -6.17 4.30 7.14
CA PHE A 74 -6.01 3.00 6.48
C PHE A 74 -6.48 3.11 5.03
N ILE A 75 -5.93 2.26 4.16
CA ILE A 75 -6.19 2.27 2.71
C ILE A 75 -7.45 1.45 2.36
N LEU A 76 -7.81 0.47 3.19
CA LEU A 76 -8.94 -0.42 2.95
C LEU A 76 -9.90 -0.39 4.12
N GLU A 77 -11.20 -0.18 3.84
CA GLU A 77 -12.26 -0.36 4.83
C GLU A 77 -12.32 -1.82 5.29
N THR A 78 -12.79 -2.02 6.50
CA THR A 78 -13.06 -3.35 7.04
C THR A 78 -14.50 -3.37 7.58
N PRO A 79 -15.09 -4.55 7.84
CA PRO A 79 -16.40 -4.62 8.47
C PRO A 79 -16.50 -3.91 9.83
N ARG A 80 -15.35 -3.60 10.44
CA ARG A 80 -15.29 -2.98 11.80
C ARG A 80 -15.08 -1.48 11.78
N ILE A 81 -14.55 -0.92 10.68
CA ILE A 81 -14.20 0.50 10.60
C ILE A 81 -14.30 1.01 9.17
N SER A 82 -15.06 2.08 8.97
CA SER A 82 -15.22 2.77 7.69
C SER A 82 -14.22 3.93 7.53
N TYR A 83 -14.03 4.41 6.28
CA TYR A 83 -13.23 5.62 6.03
C TYR A 83 -13.76 6.84 6.81
N GLU A 84 -15.08 6.98 6.91
CA GLU A 84 -15.71 8.06 7.68
C GLU A 84 -15.24 8.04 9.13
N GLN A 85 -15.31 6.89 9.77
CA GLN A 85 -14.85 6.73 11.15
C GLN A 85 -13.35 6.95 11.31
N GLY A 86 -12.53 6.32 10.46
CA GLY A 86 -11.09 6.33 10.64
C GLY A 86 -10.38 7.58 10.16
N HIS A 87 -10.96 8.33 9.23
CA HIS A 87 -10.35 9.56 8.71
C HIS A 87 -11.02 10.81 9.30
N PHE A 88 -12.34 10.91 9.21
CA PHE A 88 -13.06 12.13 9.60
C PHE A 88 -13.41 12.17 11.08
N GLU A 89 -14.14 11.17 11.60
CA GLU A 89 -14.55 11.15 13.01
C GLU A 89 -13.37 11.05 13.96
N ALA A 90 -12.38 10.22 13.65
CA ALA A 90 -11.16 10.09 14.43
C ALA A 90 -10.40 11.43 14.52
N THR A 91 -10.23 12.13 13.38
CA THR A 91 -9.60 13.44 13.36
C THR A 91 -10.41 14.44 14.17
N ARG A 92 -11.73 14.52 13.97
CA ARG A 92 -12.63 15.43 14.70
C ARG A 92 -12.53 15.23 16.21
N ASN A 93 -12.59 14.00 16.67
CA ASN A 93 -12.59 13.68 18.11
C ASN A 93 -11.27 14.10 18.78
N VAL A 94 -10.13 13.75 18.16
CA VAL A 94 -8.81 14.08 18.72
C VAL A 94 -8.58 15.60 18.63
N LEU A 95 -9.00 16.25 17.55
CA LEU A 95 -8.86 17.68 17.35
C LEU A 95 -9.61 18.49 18.42
N LEU A 96 -10.89 18.16 18.65
CA LEU A 96 -11.71 18.79 19.70
C LEU A 96 -11.10 18.59 21.10
N ALA A 97 -10.66 17.39 21.40
CA ALA A 97 -10.02 17.10 22.69
C ALA A 97 -8.69 17.85 22.84
N ALA A 98 -7.90 18.01 21.75
CA ALA A 98 -6.67 18.76 21.72
C ALA A 98 -6.89 20.25 21.99
N GLN A 99 -7.92 20.86 21.37
CA GLN A 99 -8.33 22.24 21.64
C GLN A 99 -8.72 22.44 23.10
N GLN A 100 -9.51 21.54 23.66
CA GLN A 100 -9.91 21.59 25.08
C GLN A 100 -8.72 21.45 26.05
N ALA A 101 -7.69 20.70 25.66
CA ALA A 101 -6.47 20.51 26.44
C ALA A 101 -5.44 21.65 26.25
N GLY A 102 -5.73 22.68 25.43
CA GLY A 102 -4.83 23.79 25.16
C GLY A 102 -3.63 23.42 24.29
N VAL A 103 -3.73 22.37 23.49
CA VAL A 103 -2.72 22.05 22.47
C VAL A 103 -2.72 23.14 21.41
N THR A 104 -1.53 23.59 21.01
CA THR A 104 -1.40 24.66 20.00
C THR A 104 -0.98 24.13 18.63
N ARG A 105 -0.22 23.04 18.58
CA ARG A 105 0.42 22.53 17.36
C ARG A 105 -0.22 21.22 16.88
N TRP A 106 -0.63 21.16 15.60
CA TRP A 106 -1.25 19.99 14.98
C TRP A 106 -0.56 19.59 13.70
N ILE A 107 -0.20 18.32 13.56
CA ILE A 107 0.40 17.74 12.36
C ILE A 107 -0.50 16.59 11.87
N GLN A 108 -1.06 16.77 10.67
CA GLN A 108 -2.03 15.87 10.07
C GLN A 108 -1.41 15.00 8.97
N MET A 109 -1.64 13.71 8.99
CA MET A 109 -1.37 12.84 7.86
C MET A 109 -2.60 12.74 6.95
N SER A 110 -2.44 13.24 5.73
CA SER A 110 -3.40 13.08 4.63
C SER A 110 -2.86 12.11 3.57
N ALA A 111 -3.14 12.35 2.30
CA ALA A 111 -2.62 11.56 1.18
C ALA A 111 -2.55 12.41 -0.09
N ALA A 112 -1.58 12.15 -0.96
CA ALA A 112 -1.54 12.71 -2.32
C ALA A 112 -2.83 12.36 -3.06
N GLY A 113 -3.31 13.26 -3.93
CA GLY A 113 -4.61 13.10 -4.60
C GLY A 113 -5.84 13.53 -3.78
N THR A 114 -5.67 13.92 -2.49
CA THR A 114 -6.77 14.43 -1.65
C THR A 114 -7.28 15.78 -2.18
N ARG A 115 -8.58 15.84 -2.53
CA ARG A 115 -9.26 16.98 -3.12
C ARG A 115 -10.79 16.94 -2.91
N PRO A 116 -11.52 18.06 -3.03
CA PRO A 116 -12.96 18.11 -2.71
C PRO A 116 -13.85 17.25 -3.58
N TYR A 117 -13.44 16.97 -4.82
CA TYR A 117 -14.22 16.20 -5.79
C TYR A 117 -13.51 14.92 -6.23
N ALA A 118 -12.77 14.28 -5.31
CA ALA A 118 -12.12 13.00 -5.58
C ALA A 118 -13.15 11.89 -5.85
N ARG A 119 -12.82 10.96 -6.74
CA ARG A 119 -13.70 9.83 -7.10
C ARG A 119 -13.84 8.82 -5.98
N SER A 120 -12.78 8.64 -5.16
CA SER A 120 -12.76 7.69 -4.07
C SER A 120 -13.26 8.30 -2.76
N ARG A 121 -14.02 7.53 -1.99
CA ARG A 121 -14.43 7.92 -0.62
C ARG A 121 -13.24 8.09 0.31
N TYR A 122 -12.15 7.38 0.06
CA TYR A 122 -10.88 7.53 0.77
C TYR A 122 -10.40 8.99 0.73
N HIS A 123 -10.22 9.54 -0.47
CA HIS A 123 -9.74 10.92 -0.63
C HIS A 123 -10.79 11.95 -0.18
N LEU A 124 -12.08 11.69 -0.38
CA LEU A 124 -13.15 12.60 0.11
C LEU A 124 -13.16 12.70 1.64
N THR A 125 -13.02 11.57 2.35
CA THR A 125 -13.00 11.61 3.82
C THR A 125 -11.71 12.22 4.37
N LYS A 126 -10.57 12.02 3.68
CA LYS A 126 -9.33 12.72 3.97
C LYS A 126 -9.46 14.23 3.75
N TRP A 127 -10.07 14.66 2.65
CA TRP A 127 -10.32 16.08 2.39
C TRP A 127 -11.16 16.72 3.48
N ARG A 128 -12.26 16.10 3.87
CA ARG A 128 -13.11 16.59 4.97
C ARG A 128 -12.34 16.68 6.29
N ALA A 129 -11.46 15.76 6.57
CA ALA A 129 -10.59 15.83 7.75
C ALA A 129 -9.58 16.99 7.66
N GLU A 130 -9.00 17.26 6.48
CA GLU A 130 -8.15 18.43 6.27
C GLU A 130 -8.90 19.75 6.49
N GLU A 131 -10.16 19.87 6.04
CA GLU A 131 -10.98 21.04 6.25
C GLU A 131 -11.25 21.31 7.75
N LEU A 132 -11.52 20.25 8.54
CA LEU A 132 -11.62 20.41 9.99
C LEU A 132 -10.33 20.94 10.60
N VAL A 133 -9.18 20.45 10.14
CA VAL A 133 -7.87 20.88 10.62
C VAL A 133 -7.61 22.35 10.25
N ARG A 134 -7.90 22.77 9.02
CA ARG A 134 -7.74 24.16 8.56
C ARG A 134 -8.60 25.13 9.35
N GLN A 135 -9.80 24.72 9.75
CA GLN A 135 -10.77 25.52 10.51
C GLN A 135 -10.55 25.47 12.03
N SER A 136 -9.59 24.69 12.51
CA SER A 136 -9.40 24.43 13.94
C SER A 136 -8.87 25.62 14.75
N GLY A 137 -8.25 26.60 14.10
CA GLY A 137 -7.53 27.67 14.78
C GLY A 137 -6.20 27.25 15.44
N LEU A 138 -5.76 26.01 15.26
CA LEU A 138 -4.46 25.54 15.71
C LEU A 138 -3.35 25.89 14.70
N ASP A 139 -2.11 25.90 15.15
CA ASP A 139 -0.93 25.95 14.28
C ASP A 139 -0.78 24.60 13.56
N TRP A 140 -1.48 24.43 12.44
CA TRP A 140 -1.54 23.16 11.75
C TRP A 140 -0.50 23.04 10.63
N THR A 141 -0.12 21.80 10.34
CA THR A 141 0.59 21.38 9.12
C THR A 141 -0.06 20.11 8.59
N ILE A 142 -0.32 20.04 7.30
CA ILE A 142 -0.88 18.88 6.63
C ILE A 142 0.16 18.30 5.71
N PHE A 143 0.44 17.01 5.84
CA PHE A 143 1.28 16.27 4.91
C PHE A 143 0.44 15.32 4.06
N ARG A 144 0.68 15.36 2.76
CA ARG A 144 0.06 14.49 1.74
C ARG A 144 1.11 13.57 1.14
N PRO A 145 1.46 12.47 1.82
CA PRO A 145 2.37 11.51 1.23
C PRO A 145 1.70 10.80 0.04
N SER A 146 2.51 10.50 -0.97
CA SER A 146 2.16 9.58 -2.04
C SER A 146 2.29 8.13 -1.55
N LEU A 147 2.53 7.19 -2.44
CA LEU A 147 2.79 5.81 -2.11
C LEU A 147 4.05 5.71 -1.23
N ILE A 148 3.86 5.34 0.04
CA ILE A 148 4.97 5.18 0.99
C ILE A 148 5.52 3.77 0.91
N TYR A 149 6.86 3.65 0.75
CA TYR A 149 7.55 2.37 0.78
C TYR A 149 8.63 2.33 1.87
N GLY A 150 8.99 1.14 2.34
CA GLY A 150 10.04 0.98 3.33
C GLY A 150 10.35 -0.45 3.71
N TYR A 151 11.43 -0.65 4.50
CA TYR A 151 11.83 -1.95 5.02
C TYR A 151 11.05 -2.24 6.30
N ASP A 152 9.88 -2.88 6.15
CA ASP A 152 9.11 -3.38 7.28
C ASP A 152 8.18 -4.51 6.82
N GLU A 153 8.05 -5.54 7.65
CA GLU A 153 7.05 -6.60 7.45
C GLU A 153 5.61 -6.07 7.39
N ARG A 154 5.39 -4.84 7.83
CA ARG A 154 4.11 -4.12 7.80
C ARG A 154 3.88 -3.28 6.55
N ASP A 155 4.88 -3.11 5.68
CA ASP A 155 4.67 -2.55 4.35
C ASP A 155 3.83 -3.53 3.54
N ARG A 156 2.51 -3.34 3.61
CA ARG A 156 1.53 -4.25 2.99
C ARG A 156 1.67 -4.30 1.48
N LEU A 157 2.01 -3.18 0.84
CA LEU A 157 2.13 -3.15 -0.61
C LEU A 157 3.39 -3.86 -1.07
N LEU A 158 4.55 -3.52 -0.51
CA LEU A 158 5.80 -4.16 -0.87
C LEU A 158 5.81 -5.64 -0.52
N ASN A 159 5.24 -6.02 0.64
CA ASN A 159 5.09 -7.42 1.02
C ASN A 159 4.07 -8.16 0.17
N LEU A 160 2.96 -7.51 -0.23
CA LEU A 160 2.02 -8.09 -1.19
C LEU A 160 2.71 -8.31 -2.54
N LEU A 161 3.40 -7.31 -3.05
CA LEU A 161 4.16 -7.42 -4.30
C LEU A 161 5.28 -8.46 -4.18
N LYS A 162 6.06 -8.48 -3.09
CA LYS A 162 7.01 -9.55 -2.82
C LYS A 162 6.33 -10.91 -2.84
N ARG A 163 5.23 -11.11 -2.12
CA ARG A 163 4.49 -12.38 -2.09
C ARG A 163 3.98 -12.79 -3.46
N VAL A 164 3.36 -11.86 -4.21
CA VAL A 164 2.87 -12.13 -5.57
C VAL A 164 4.01 -12.45 -6.51
N LEU A 165 5.14 -11.75 -6.39
CA LEU A 165 6.30 -11.88 -7.29
C LEU A 165 7.28 -12.99 -6.85
N THR A 166 7.28 -13.40 -5.57
CA THR A 166 8.15 -14.45 -5.02
C THR A 166 7.40 -15.70 -4.58
N PHE A 167 6.08 -15.79 -4.84
CA PHE A 167 5.31 -16.99 -4.53
C PHE A 167 6.04 -18.22 -5.09
N PRO A 168 6.21 -19.31 -4.28
CA PRO A 168 7.02 -20.43 -4.71
C PRO A 168 6.58 -20.94 -6.08
N ALA A 169 7.54 -21.10 -6.96
CA ALA A 169 7.34 -21.54 -8.33
C ALA A 169 6.62 -22.92 -8.44
N ASP A 170 6.36 -23.56 -7.31
CA ASP A 170 5.96 -24.96 -7.26
C ASP A 170 4.46 -25.20 -7.28
N LEU A 171 3.59 -24.20 -7.08
CA LEU A 171 2.12 -24.44 -6.96
C LEU A 171 1.17 -23.50 -7.70
N ALA A 172 1.58 -22.32 -8.06
CA ALA A 172 0.81 -21.46 -8.96
C ALA A 172 1.75 -20.47 -9.62
N GLN A 173 2.17 -20.75 -10.82
CA GLN A 173 2.91 -19.83 -11.68
C GLN A 173 1.98 -18.66 -12.05
N LEU A 174 1.81 -17.70 -11.13
CA LEU A 174 1.30 -16.38 -11.48
C LEU A 174 2.41 -15.66 -12.26
N ASP A 175 2.67 -16.16 -13.46
CA ASP A 175 3.58 -15.53 -14.42
C ASP A 175 2.90 -14.33 -15.12
N SER A 176 1.77 -13.88 -14.60
CA SER A 176 1.02 -12.77 -15.19
C SER A 176 0.46 -11.87 -14.08
N LEU A 177 0.68 -10.58 -14.21
CA LEU A 177 0.17 -9.55 -13.31
C LEU A 177 -0.75 -8.61 -14.08
N PRO A 178 -2.06 -8.61 -13.79
CA PRO A 178 -2.97 -7.64 -14.37
C PRO A 178 -2.72 -6.26 -13.79
N LEU A 179 -2.58 -5.25 -14.64
CA LEU A 179 -2.56 -3.86 -14.24
C LEU A 179 -3.80 -3.13 -14.76
N ILE A 180 -4.45 -2.41 -13.87
CA ILE A 180 -5.61 -1.59 -14.20
C ILE A 180 -5.14 -0.44 -15.10
N ASP A 181 -5.86 -0.19 -16.19
CA ASP A 181 -5.50 0.78 -17.24
C ASP A 181 -4.06 0.63 -17.76
N GLY A 182 -3.56 -0.62 -17.81
CA GLY A 182 -2.20 -0.94 -18.24
C GLY A 182 -1.12 -0.32 -17.34
N GLY A 183 -1.49 0.06 -16.10
CA GLY A 183 -0.60 0.74 -15.17
C GLY A 183 -0.15 2.11 -15.65
N ARG A 184 -0.97 2.83 -16.43
CA ARG A 184 -0.68 4.18 -16.94
C ARG A 184 -0.71 5.26 -15.87
N PRO A 185 -1.61 5.22 -14.85
CA PRO A 185 -1.61 6.24 -13.80
C PRO A 185 -0.24 6.41 -13.19
N LEU A 186 0.11 7.66 -12.88
CA LEU A 186 1.41 8.02 -12.36
C LEU A 186 1.48 7.81 -10.84
N VAL A 187 2.61 7.32 -10.38
CA VAL A 187 2.97 7.25 -8.97
C VAL A 187 4.31 7.92 -8.74
N GLN A 188 4.49 8.45 -7.55
CA GLN A 188 5.72 9.16 -7.15
C GLN A 188 6.15 8.66 -5.75
N PRO A 189 6.61 7.39 -5.64
CA PRO A 189 6.82 6.74 -4.35
C PRO A 189 7.84 7.47 -3.48
N VAL A 190 7.58 7.53 -2.16
CA VAL A 190 8.42 8.19 -1.17
C VAL A 190 8.84 7.19 -0.08
N SER A 191 10.06 7.30 0.41
CA SER A 191 10.56 6.48 1.50
C SER A 191 9.87 6.83 2.82
N VAL A 192 9.49 5.80 3.60
CA VAL A 192 8.91 6.00 4.94
C VAL A 192 9.83 6.79 5.87
N LYS A 193 11.16 6.67 5.69
CA LYS A 193 12.14 7.42 6.49
C LYS A 193 12.08 8.92 6.19
N GLU A 194 11.88 9.29 4.94
CA GLU A 194 11.76 10.69 4.53
C GLU A 194 10.46 11.30 5.04
N VAL A 195 9.36 10.56 4.91
CA VAL A 195 8.09 10.93 5.53
C VAL A 195 8.26 11.15 7.04
N ALA A 196 8.91 10.20 7.73
CA ALA A 196 9.13 10.29 9.17
C ALA A 196 9.95 11.53 9.59
N ARG A 197 10.98 11.89 8.83
CA ARG A 197 11.78 13.09 9.08
C ARG A 197 10.95 14.37 9.02
N CYS A 198 10.08 14.52 8.01
CA CYS A 198 9.21 15.66 7.89
C CYS A 198 8.22 15.75 9.07
N PHE A 199 7.58 14.62 9.42
CA PHE A 199 6.66 14.56 10.54
C PHE A 199 7.34 14.89 11.88
N ALA A 200 8.56 14.39 12.10
CA ALA A 200 9.29 14.61 13.34
C ALA A 200 9.85 16.03 13.46
N ALA A 201 10.19 16.68 12.35
CA ALA A 201 10.65 18.06 12.33
C ALA A 201 9.51 19.08 12.46
N ALA A 202 8.33 18.77 11.94
CA ALA A 202 7.19 19.69 11.86
C ALA A 202 6.76 20.32 13.20
N PRO A 203 6.79 19.63 14.36
CA PRO A 203 6.40 20.26 15.62
C PRO A 203 7.20 21.52 15.99
N THR A 204 8.45 21.63 15.56
CA THR A 204 9.37 22.72 15.87
C THR A 204 9.69 23.60 14.66
N GLN A 205 9.02 23.41 13.52
CA GLN A 205 9.27 24.17 12.28
C GLN A 205 8.19 25.24 12.04
N PRO A 206 8.46 26.53 12.36
CA PRO A 206 7.47 27.59 12.20
C PRO A 206 7.08 27.83 10.74
N ALA A 207 8.01 27.64 9.79
CA ALA A 207 7.75 27.81 8.36
C ALA A 207 6.75 26.78 7.78
N ALA A 208 6.40 25.75 8.55
CA ALA A 208 5.42 24.75 8.17
C ALA A 208 3.98 25.05 8.66
N ILE A 209 3.81 26.05 9.51
CA ILE A 209 2.49 26.41 10.07
C ILE A 209 1.58 26.95 8.97
N GLY A 210 0.32 26.49 8.97
CA GLY A 210 -0.70 26.90 8.00
C GLY A 210 -0.45 26.37 6.58
N ARG A 211 0.43 25.38 6.41
CA ARG A 211 0.82 24.87 5.09
C ARG A 211 0.49 23.39 4.90
N THR A 212 0.20 23.06 3.65
CA THR A 212 0.05 21.67 3.17
C THR A 212 1.25 21.35 2.29
N PHE A 213 1.85 20.18 2.48
CA PHE A 213 3.02 19.71 1.75
C PHE A 213 2.75 18.35 1.15
N ASP A 214 3.07 18.18 -0.12
CA ASP A 214 3.14 16.88 -0.73
C ASP A 214 4.48 16.23 -0.36
N LEU A 215 4.42 15.01 0.19
CA LEU A 215 5.60 14.22 0.48
C LEU A 215 5.71 13.12 -0.58
N VAL A 216 6.47 13.40 -1.62
CA VAL A 216 6.57 12.56 -2.80
C VAL A 216 8.03 12.32 -3.17
N GLY A 217 8.31 11.26 -3.93
CA GLY A 217 9.63 10.99 -4.45
C GLY A 217 10.09 12.01 -5.49
N PRO A 218 11.34 11.93 -5.95
CA PRO A 218 11.90 12.93 -6.87
C PRO A 218 11.33 12.83 -8.28
N LEU A 219 10.81 11.68 -8.70
CA LEU A 219 10.31 11.43 -10.04
C LEU A 219 8.97 10.70 -10.00
N ALA A 220 8.04 11.16 -10.82
CA ALA A 220 6.79 10.46 -11.11
C ALA A 220 6.97 9.54 -12.32
N PHE A 221 6.42 8.34 -12.25
CA PHE A 221 6.43 7.36 -13.33
C PHE A 221 5.18 6.47 -13.29
N PRO A 222 4.82 5.79 -14.40
CA PRO A 222 3.64 4.92 -14.43
C PRO A 222 3.75 3.73 -13.45
N TRP A 223 2.62 3.27 -12.92
CA TRP A 223 2.55 2.06 -12.08
C TRP A 223 3.25 0.85 -12.70
N ARG A 224 3.09 0.67 -14.03
CA ARG A 224 3.79 -0.42 -14.75
C ARG A 224 5.30 -0.35 -14.61
N GLU A 225 5.86 0.86 -14.63
CA GLU A 225 7.30 1.07 -14.48
C GLU A 225 7.75 0.76 -13.05
N MET A 226 6.94 1.13 -12.05
CA MET A 226 7.20 0.76 -10.66
C MET A 226 7.30 -0.75 -10.49
N VAL A 227 6.36 -1.49 -11.07
CA VAL A 227 6.36 -2.96 -11.02
C VAL A 227 7.61 -3.53 -11.68
N LEU A 228 7.99 -3.00 -12.85
CA LEU A 228 9.21 -3.43 -13.55
C LEU A 228 10.48 -3.14 -12.73
N LYS A 229 10.57 -1.98 -12.07
CA LYS A 229 11.69 -1.63 -11.18
C LYS A 229 11.79 -2.60 -9.99
N ILE A 230 10.65 -2.97 -9.39
CA ILE A 230 10.61 -3.96 -8.30
C ILE A 230 11.03 -5.34 -8.82
N LEU A 231 10.53 -5.78 -9.97
CA LEU A 231 10.92 -7.04 -10.59
C LEU A 231 12.43 -7.09 -10.87
N ALA A 232 12.97 -6.02 -11.44
CA ALA A 232 14.40 -5.91 -11.71
C ALA A 232 15.24 -6.00 -10.41
N ALA A 233 14.80 -5.35 -9.34
CA ALA A 233 15.45 -5.44 -8.03
C ALA A 233 15.39 -6.87 -7.43
N LEU A 234 14.33 -7.64 -7.73
CA LEU A 234 14.19 -9.06 -7.36
C LEU A 234 14.95 -10.01 -8.31
N GLY A 235 15.69 -9.49 -9.31
CA GLY A 235 16.38 -10.30 -10.31
C GLY A 235 15.44 -11.02 -11.28
N ARG A 236 14.19 -10.55 -11.42
CA ARG A 236 13.17 -11.14 -12.31
C ARG A 236 12.95 -10.27 -13.54
N LYS A 237 12.59 -10.91 -14.66
CA LYS A 237 12.22 -10.21 -15.90
C LYS A 237 10.70 -10.06 -15.97
N GLY A 238 10.22 -8.86 -16.32
CA GLY A 238 8.84 -8.57 -16.63
C GLY A 238 8.69 -8.04 -18.05
N VAL A 239 7.60 -8.38 -18.71
CA VAL A 239 7.22 -7.86 -20.03
C VAL A 239 5.82 -7.26 -19.91
N CYS A 240 5.67 -6.02 -20.35
CA CYS A 240 4.36 -5.35 -20.42
C CYS A 240 3.75 -5.58 -21.81
N GLU A 241 2.53 -6.09 -21.84
CA GLU A 241 1.77 -6.30 -23.08
C GLU A 241 0.45 -5.51 -23.03
N GLU A 242 0.12 -4.83 -24.12
CA GLU A 242 -1.18 -4.18 -24.28
C GLU A 242 -2.30 -5.21 -24.49
N PHE A 243 -1.98 -6.30 -25.20
CA PHE A 243 -2.84 -7.46 -25.35
C PHE A 243 -2.14 -8.70 -24.78
N PRO A 244 -2.84 -9.53 -24.01
CA PRO A 244 -2.20 -10.68 -23.34
C PRO A 244 -1.95 -11.85 -24.31
N ILE A 245 -1.27 -11.61 -25.43
CA ILE A 245 -0.97 -12.63 -26.44
C ILE A 245 -0.13 -13.77 -25.84
N LEU A 246 0.91 -13.41 -25.08
CA LEU A 246 1.74 -14.42 -24.41
C LEU A 246 0.96 -15.18 -23.34
N LEU A 247 0.04 -14.52 -22.63
CA LEU A 247 -0.87 -15.20 -21.69
C LEU A 247 -1.78 -16.17 -22.43
N LEU A 248 -2.37 -15.74 -23.56
CA LEU A 248 -3.20 -16.59 -24.38
C LEU A 248 -2.43 -17.79 -24.93
N LEU A 249 -1.21 -17.56 -25.43
CA LEU A 249 -0.31 -18.63 -25.88
C LEU A 249 0.03 -19.60 -24.75
N ARG A 250 0.29 -19.11 -23.54
CA ARG A 250 0.49 -19.96 -22.36
C ARG A 250 -0.73 -20.79 -22.03
N MET A 251 -1.91 -20.16 -22.00
CA MET A 251 -3.17 -20.90 -21.76
C MET A 251 -3.40 -22.00 -22.80
N LEU A 252 -3.16 -21.70 -24.09
CA LEU A 252 -3.25 -22.68 -25.17
C LEU A 252 -2.23 -23.81 -24.98
N LEU A 253 -1.00 -23.46 -24.58
CA LEU A 253 0.04 -24.45 -24.29
C LEU A 253 -0.33 -25.36 -23.12
N TRP A 254 -0.89 -24.80 -22.03
CA TRP A 254 -1.40 -25.58 -20.90
C TRP A 254 -2.57 -26.49 -21.28
N LEU A 255 -3.52 -25.99 -22.10
CA LEU A 255 -4.62 -26.78 -22.60
C LEU A 255 -4.13 -27.93 -23.50
N ALA A 256 -3.15 -27.66 -24.39
CA ALA A 256 -2.53 -28.67 -25.22
C ALA A 256 -1.80 -29.73 -24.36
N THR A 257 -1.08 -29.28 -23.33
CA THR A 257 -0.40 -30.17 -22.38
C THR A 257 -1.38 -31.07 -21.65
N LEU A 258 -2.48 -30.50 -21.12
CA LEU A 258 -3.53 -31.26 -20.45
C LEU A 258 -4.18 -32.27 -21.40
N PHE A 259 -4.52 -31.86 -22.62
CA PHE A 259 -5.11 -32.70 -23.65
C PHE A 259 -4.19 -33.91 -23.98
N LEU A 260 -2.90 -33.65 -24.24
CA LEU A 260 -1.93 -34.70 -24.53
C LEU A 260 -1.74 -35.68 -23.36
N GLY A 261 -1.75 -35.16 -22.12
CA GLY A 261 -1.70 -35.98 -20.91
C GLY A 261 -2.91 -36.92 -20.77
N VAL A 262 -4.12 -36.35 -20.99
CA VAL A 262 -5.37 -37.14 -20.96
C VAL A 262 -5.40 -38.17 -22.09
N MET A 263 -4.97 -37.80 -23.30
CA MET A 263 -4.89 -38.74 -24.44
C MET A 263 -3.89 -39.85 -24.21
N SER A 264 -2.70 -39.52 -23.64
CA SER A 264 -1.71 -40.53 -23.28
C SER A 264 -2.27 -41.54 -22.24
N ALA A 265 -2.95 -41.03 -21.20
CA ALA A 265 -3.59 -41.85 -20.19
C ALA A 265 -4.72 -42.72 -20.78
N TYR A 266 -5.55 -42.16 -21.67
CA TYR A 266 -6.62 -42.90 -22.35
C TYR A 266 -6.07 -44.03 -23.20
N PHE A 267 -5.07 -43.75 -24.06
CA PHE A 267 -4.47 -44.82 -24.89
C PHE A 267 -3.78 -45.91 -24.06
N LEU A 268 -3.16 -45.55 -22.94
CA LEU A 268 -2.61 -46.53 -21.99
C LEU A 268 -3.70 -47.41 -21.36
N ALA A 269 -4.83 -46.80 -20.97
CA ALA A 269 -5.95 -47.53 -20.34
C ALA A 269 -6.66 -48.48 -21.32
N VAL A 270 -6.74 -48.10 -22.60
CA VAL A 270 -7.44 -48.87 -23.64
C VAL A 270 -6.51 -49.87 -24.35
N ALA A 271 -5.22 -49.77 -24.13
CA ALA A 271 -4.20 -50.51 -24.92
C ALA A 271 -4.30 -52.03 -24.85
N HIS A 272 -4.91 -52.65 -23.85
CA HIS A 272 -5.10 -54.13 -23.71
C HIS A 272 -4.03 -55.01 -24.43
N GLY A 273 -2.79 -54.52 -24.58
CA GLY A 273 -1.73 -55.17 -25.31
C GLY A 273 -1.64 -54.85 -26.80
N ASP A 274 -2.48 -53.97 -27.33
CA ASP A 274 -2.40 -53.52 -28.73
C ASP A 274 -1.21 -52.57 -28.94
N ARG A 275 -0.31 -52.98 -29.87
CA ARG A 275 0.93 -52.27 -30.17
C ARG A 275 0.69 -50.87 -30.73
N PHE A 276 -0.45 -50.64 -31.44
CA PHE A 276 -0.76 -49.35 -32.02
C PHE A 276 -1.19 -48.31 -30.95
N SER A 277 -2.04 -48.74 -30.00
CA SER A 277 -2.44 -47.91 -28.87
C SER A 277 -1.27 -47.59 -27.94
N LEU A 278 -0.34 -48.52 -27.71
CA LEU A 278 0.89 -48.24 -26.96
C LEU A 278 1.81 -47.26 -27.70
N PHE A 279 1.91 -47.37 -29.03
CA PHE A 279 2.65 -46.41 -29.83
C PHE A 279 2.06 -45.00 -29.74
N LEU A 280 0.73 -44.84 -29.84
CA LEU A 280 0.07 -43.55 -29.68
C LEU A 280 0.23 -42.95 -28.28
N ALA A 281 0.16 -43.78 -27.24
CA ALA A 281 0.44 -43.38 -25.86
C ALA A 281 1.88 -42.85 -25.70
N ALA A 282 2.86 -43.57 -26.30
CA ALA A 282 4.26 -43.16 -26.27
C ALA A 282 4.51 -41.84 -27.01
N VAL A 283 3.89 -41.64 -28.18
CA VAL A 283 3.98 -40.40 -28.95
C VAL A 283 3.35 -39.23 -28.17
N ALA A 284 2.16 -39.42 -27.60
CA ALA A 284 1.50 -38.40 -26.79
C ALA A 284 2.32 -38.04 -25.54
N GLY A 285 2.90 -39.02 -24.86
CA GLY A 285 3.78 -38.81 -23.72
C GLY A 285 5.09 -38.14 -24.10
N LEU A 286 5.67 -38.47 -25.25
CA LEU A 286 6.89 -37.84 -25.74
C LEU A 286 6.71 -36.38 -26.11
N LEU A 287 5.51 -35.94 -26.53
CA LEU A 287 5.15 -34.55 -26.76
C LEU A 287 4.74 -33.82 -25.47
N PHE A 288 4.17 -34.56 -24.50
CA PHE A 288 3.73 -34.02 -23.23
C PHE A 288 4.91 -33.49 -22.38
N VAL A 289 5.99 -34.24 -22.25
CA VAL A 289 7.12 -33.89 -21.38
C VAL A 289 7.82 -32.58 -21.80
N PRO A 290 8.18 -32.34 -23.07
CA PRO A 290 8.77 -31.05 -23.48
C PRO A 290 7.81 -29.86 -23.29
N LEU A 291 6.50 -30.07 -23.48
CA LEU A 291 5.49 -29.02 -23.23
C LEU A 291 5.40 -28.66 -21.76
N VAL A 292 5.39 -29.65 -20.85
CA VAL A 292 5.45 -29.42 -19.41
C VAL A 292 6.71 -28.65 -19.03
N ILE A 293 7.88 -29.07 -19.53
CA ILE A 293 9.15 -28.38 -19.28
C ILE A 293 9.09 -26.95 -19.81
N GLY A 294 8.55 -26.71 -21.02
CA GLY A 294 8.38 -25.41 -21.59
C GLY A 294 7.48 -24.50 -20.74
N CYS A 295 6.36 -25.02 -20.24
CA CYS A 295 5.46 -24.30 -19.34
C CYS A 295 6.14 -23.96 -18.00
N VAL A 296 6.90 -24.89 -17.41
CA VAL A 296 7.55 -24.71 -16.11
C VAL A 296 8.77 -23.78 -16.18
N CYS A 297 9.55 -23.85 -17.28
CA CYS A 297 10.79 -23.07 -17.42
C CYS A 297 10.58 -21.63 -17.87
N TRP A 298 9.35 -21.21 -18.19
CA TRP A 298 9.06 -19.85 -18.65
C TRP A 298 8.99 -18.88 -17.47
N ARG A 299 10.10 -18.22 -17.17
CA ARG A 299 10.28 -17.33 -15.98
C ARG A 299 9.91 -15.86 -16.21
N THR A 300 9.32 -15.51 -17.35
CA THR A 300 8.94 -14.11 -17.63
C THR A 300 7.57 -13.80 -17.07
N ILE A 301 7.47 -12.74 -16.26
CA ILE A 301 6.19 -12.27 -15.76
C ILE A 301 5.52 -11.41 -16.84
N ILE A 302 4.31 -11.77 -17.22
CA ILE A 302 3.51 -11.02 -18.19
C ILE A 302 2.64 -10.04 -17.43
N ILE A 303 2.80 -8.76 -17.75
CA ILE A 303 1.97 -7.69 -17.22
C ILE A 303 0.99 -7.29 -18.32
N PHE A 304 -0.30 -7.41 -18.08
CA PHE A 304 -1.32 -7.13 -19.07
C PHE A 304 -2.34 -6.11 -18.60
N ASN A 305 -2.99 -5.45 -19.56
CA ASN A 305 -3.97 -4.39 -19.32
C ASN A 305 -5.35 -4.94 -18.96
N LEU A 306 -5.94 -4.41 -17.88
CA LEU A 306 -7.37 -4.55 -17.59
C LEU A 306 -8.01 -3.15 -17.65
N PRO A 307 -9.03 -2.93 -18.54
CA PRO A 307 -9.70 -1.63 -18.63
C PRO A 307 -10.28 -1.22 -17.27
N GLY A 308 -9.84 -0.07 -16.74
CA GLY A 308 -10.12 0.36 -15.37
C GLY A 308 -11.60 0.56 -15.11
N GLU A 309 -12.36 1.18 -16.02
CA GLU A 309 -13.78 1.40 -15.86
C GLU A 309 -14.58 0.09 -15.80
N LEU A 310 -14.18 -0.93 -16.56
CA LEU A 310 -14.81 -2.26 -16.51
C LEU A 310 -14.52 -2.97 -15.19
N VAL A 311 -13.28 -2.87 -14.69
CA VAL A 311 -12.89 -3.48 -13.42
C VAL A 311 -13.59 -2.78 -12.25
N ILE A 312 -13.69 -1.45 -12.29
CA ILE A 312 -14.43 -0.67 -11.28
C ILE A 312 -15.91 -1.07 -11.30
N ALA A 313 -16.56 -1.09 -12.48
CA ALA A 313 -17.96 -1.47 -12.62
C ALA A 313 -18.23 -2.90 -12.11
N ALA A 314 -17.39 -3.85 -12.49
CA ALA A 314 -17.48 -5.23 -11.98
C ALA A 314 -17.30 -5.30 -10.45
N SER A 315 -16.37 -4.53 -9.89
CA SER A 315 -16.14 -4.49 -8.45
C SER A 315 -17.25 -3.78 -7.68
N GLU A 316 -17.97 -2.84 -8.30
CA GLU A 316 -19.17 -2.24 -7.70
C GLU A 316 -20.29 -3.27 -7.57
N VAL A 317 -20.47 -4.15 -8.55
CA VAL A 317 -21.37 -5.30 -8.43
C VAL A 317 -20.93 -6.23 -7.28
N LEU A 318 -19.64 -6.50 -7.17
CA LEU A 318 -19.10 -7.32 -6.08
C LEU A 318 -19.31 -6.68 -4.68
N ASN A 319 -19.42 -5.36 -4.57
CA ASN A 319 -19.75 -4.71 -3.30
C ASN A 319 -21.11 -5.14 -2.73
N TYR A 320 -22.05 -5.58 -3.56
CA TYR A 320 -23.37 -6.09 -3.13
C TYR A 320 -23.29 -7.51 -2.55
N ILE A 321 -22.27 -8.28 -2.97
CA ILE A 321 -22.07 -9.69 -2.56
C ILE A 321 -21.01 -9.78 -1.46
N ALA A 322 -20.13 -8.79 -1.37
CA ALA A 322 -19.07 -8.76 -0.38
C ALA A 322 -19.63 -8.61 1.05
N PRO A 323 -18.97 -9.16 2.07
CA PRO A 323 -19.31 -8.91 3.46
C PRO A 323 -19.43 -7.43 3.77
N GLN A 324 -20.42 -7.04 4.60
CA GLN A 324 -20.64 -5.63 4.95
C GLN A 324 -19.33 -4.95 5.39
N GLY A 325 -19.04 -3.79 4.79
CA GLY A 325 -17.85 -2.99 5.09
C GLY A 325 -16.63 -3.28 4.20
N LEU A 326 -16.63 -4.32 3.38
CA LEU A 326 -15.62 -4.53 2.34
C LEU A 326 -16.10 -3.86 1.04
N ARG A 327 -15.33 -2.88 0.55
CA ARG A 327 -15.62 -2.17 -0.70
C ARG A 327 -14.38 -2.18 -1.60
N PRO A 328 -14.13 -3.27 -2.32
CA PRO A 328 -12.95 -3.39 -3.20
C PRO A 328 -12.91 -2.31 -4.28
N SER A 329 -14.06 -1.80 -4.74
CA SER A 329 -14.12 -0.73 -5.74
C SER A 329 -13.40 0.56 -5.30
N GLU A 330 -13.36 0.88 -4.00
CA GLU A 330 -12.72 2.10 -3.52
C GLU A 330 -11.19 2.08 -3.72
N ALA A 331 -10.55 0.93 -3.46
CA ALA A 331 -9.11 0.76 -3.73
C ALA A 331 -8.81 0.85 -5.24
N LEU A 332 -9.70 0.31 -6.06
CA LEU A 332 -9.57 0.36 -7.52
C LEU A 332 -9.75 1.78 -8.06
N LYS A 333 -10.70 2.56 -7.51
CA LYS A 333 -10.86 3.99 -7.85
C LYS A 333 -9.59 4.81 -7.56
N MET A 334 -8.87 4.49 -6.49
CA MET A 334 -7.59 5.14 -6.19
C MET A 334 -6.49 4.75 -7.18
N SER A 335 -6.48 3.51 -7.66
CA SER A 335 -5.42 3.00 -8.55
C SER A 335 -5.49 3.53 -9.99
N VAL A 336 -6.62 4.12 -10.41
CA VAL A 336 -6.78 4.74 -11.73
C VAL A 336 -6.52 6.26 -11.70
N GLU A 337 -6.21 6.83 -10.55
CA GLU A 337 -5.87 8.24 -10.40
C GLU A 337 -4.36 8.41 -10.20
N ASP A 338 -3.81 9.53 -10.69
CA ASP A 338 -2.43 9.88 -10.44
C ASP A 338 -2.18 10.16 -8.95
N ASN A 339 -1.10 9.60 -8.43
CA ASN A 339 -0.65 9.77 -7.06
C ASN A 339 0.70 10.48 -7.05
N THR A 340 0.67 11.77 -7.41
CA THR A 340 1.83 12.63 -7.60
C THR A 340 1.65 13.96 -6.85
N GLY A 341 2.73 14.74 -6.73
CA GLY A 341 2.73 16.05 -6.10
C GLY A 341 4.01 16.82 -6.37
N ASP A 342 4.17 17.97 -5.74
CA ASP A 342 5.35 18.81 -5.81
C ASP A 342 6.22 18.63 -4.55
N PRO A 343 7.42 18.02 -4.63
CA PRO A 343 8.31 17.84 -3.48
C PRO A 343 8.98 19.14 -3.02
N HIS A 344 9.15 20.14 -3.89
CA HIS A 344 9.98 21.32 -3.62
C HIS A 344 9.60 22.09 -2.37
N PRO A 345 8.32 22.38 -2.08
CA PRO A 345 7.97 23.10 -0.85
C PRO A 345 8.37 22.36 0.43
N ALA A 346 8.31 21.01 0.41
CA ALA A 346 8.75 20.21 1.54
C ALA A 346 10.27 20.14 1.65
N GLU A 347 10.96 20.05 0.51
CA GLU A 347 12.44 20.07 0.46
C GLU A 347 13.01 21.39 0.99
N GLU A 348 12.44 22.53 0.59
CA GLU A 348 12.85 23.86 1.06
C GLU A 348 12.69 24.02 2.57
N VAL A 349 11.53 23.60 3.12
CA VAL A 349 11.21 23.82 4.54
C VAL A 349 11.91 22.82 5.45
N PHE A 350 12.04 21.58 5.02
CA PHE A 350 12.58 20.49 5.87
C PHE A 350 14.02 20.10 5.53
N GLY A 351 14.60 20.68 4.47
CA GLY A 351 16.02 20.53 4.13
C GLY A 351 16.43 19.11 3.72
N PHE A 352 15.52 18.33 3.12
CA PHE A 352 15.86 17.00 2.63
C PHE A 352 15.63 16.88 1.12
N LYS A 353 16.27 15.88 0.52
CA LYS A 353 15.99 15.46 -0.86
C LYS A 353 15.51 14.03 -0.86
N ALA A 354 14.39 13.78 -1.52
CA ALA A 354 13.85 12.44 -1.66
C ALA A 354 14.79 11.56 -2.48
N GLU A 355 15.02 10.33 -2.00
CA GLU A 355 15.87 9.35 -2.69
C GLU A 355 15.16 8.77 -3.92
N PRO A 356 15.91 8.41 -4.99
CA PRO A 356 15.34 7.67 -6.11
C PRO A 356 14.75 6.33 -5.67
N PHE A 357 13.56 6.01 -6.19
CA PHE A 357 12.83 4.79 -5.82
C PHE A 357 13.65 3.52 -6.01
N GLU A 358 14.42 3.42 -7.10
CA GLU A 358 15.25 2.26 -7.42
C GLU A 358 16.32 1.99 -6.35
N GLU A 359 16.92 3.04 -5.82
CA GLU A 359 17.94 2.92 -4.75
C GLU A 359 17.31 2.43 -3.46
N GLY A 360 16.14 3.01 -3.11
CA GLY A 360 15.40 2.61 -1.94
C GLY A 360 14.94 1.15 -2.01
N VAL A 361 14.37 0.72 -3.15
CA VAL A 361 13.90 -0.66 -3.34
C VAL A 361 15.05 -1.66 -3.34
N ARG A 362 16.18 -1.39 -4.01
CA ARG A 362 17.35 -2.29 -3.97
C ARG A 362 17.82 -2.56 -2.54
N ARG A 363 17.80 -1.54 -1.69
CA ARG A 363 18.20 -1.65 -0.27
C ARG A 363 17.24 -2.51 0.55
N ILE A 364 15.98 -2.63 0.11
CA ILE A 364 14.93 -3.38 0.80
C ILE A 364 14.88 -4.84 0.33
N VAL A 365 15.19 -5.07 -0.93
CA VAL A 365 15.06 -6.38 -1.58
C VAL A 365 16.36 -7.19 -1.55
N GLY A 366 17.52 -6.49 -1.59
CA GLY A 366 18.85 -7.12 -1.46
C GLY A 366 19.21 -7.35 -0.02
#